data_ac6c76cee936dc3cc4ed2af74c87102d
#
_entry.id   ac6c76cee936dc3cc4ed2af74c87102d
#
_cell.length_a   1.000
_cell.length_b   1.000
_cell.length_c   1.000
_cell.angle_alpha   90.00
_cell.angle_beta   90.00
_cell.angle_gamma   90.00
#
_symmetry.space_group_name_H-M   'P 1'
#
loop_
_entity.id
_entity.type
_entity.pdbx_description
1 polymer ?
#
loop_
_entity_poly.entity_id
_entity_poly.type
_entity_poly.pdbx_seq_one_letter_code
_entity_poly.pdbx_strand_id
1 'polypeptide(L)'
;MEKISEREFHYIKRLSENYVGLTAEKTIKVVSCDAGEEVFVSDKLSNMCGATYNEKTKKLLAYNTSGYAYLYQLSDGKRLLPKIYLKEPDVWPEQIIWEEDFCWYPSYRKGIYRLNTRTGEVELVVKIKGENVTHIIQDKNNMLVFTRPKTKNIYEPREKVIKYSYRIEKDGELKYQYRKQEEDYCNICFIIEDVDRRKIIVATSKEKRIEGDTLLYCSDGHLLNIPVNSRWKQGEWWYNRELQISVQDKRMIYVDEHGYLCITELYTEKIVKRERAGKYIYDILYIPAKGVFILADDGVYEVIGI
;
A
#
# COMPACT_ATOMS: atom_id res chain seq x y z
N MET A 1 8.00 -0.31 24.88
CA MET A 1 7.49 0.69 23.92
C MET A 1 7.72 2.08 24.46
N GLU A 2 8.18 2.96 23.62
CA GLU A 2 8.38 4.36 23.93
C GLU A 2 7.46 5.23 23.08
N LYS A 3 6.75 6.21 23.68
CA LYS A 3 5.90 7.14 22.94
C LYS A 3 6.77 8.24 22.35
N ILE A 4 6.76 8.36 21.02
CA ILE A 4 7.61 9.28 20.26
C ILE A 4 6.86 10.52 19.76
N SER A 5 5.53 10.51 19.72
CA SER A 5 4.73 11.64 19.27
C SER A 5 3.30 11.60 19.85
N GLU A 6 2.71 12.78 20.06
CA GLU A 6 1.27 12.91 20.28
C GLU A 6 0.48 12.61 19.00
N ARG A 7 -0.78 12.19 19.15
CA ARG A 7 -1.61 11.85 17.99
C ARG A 7 -1.97 13.10 17.19
N GLU A 8 -1.33 13.25 16.04
CA GLU A 8 -1.73 14.19 14.99
C GLU A 8 -1.94 13.49 13.63
N PHE A 9 -1.69 12.18 13.57
CA PHE A 9 -1.58 11.44 12.32
C PHE A 9 -2.62 10.32 12.23
N HIS A 10 -3.03 10.01 10.99
CA HIS A 10 -3.97 8.93 10.69
C HIS A 10 -3.27 7.73 10.06
N TYR A 11 -2.11 7.95 9.42
CA TYR A 11 -1.35 6.92 8.72
C TYR A 11 0.14 7.14 8.85
N ILE A 12 0.87 6.04 8.91
CA ILE A 12 2.32 6.01 8.86
C ILE A 12 2.75 5.13 7.68
N LYS A 13 3.67 5.62 6.84
CA LYS A 13 4.14 4.89 5.66
C LYS A 13 5.62 5.10 5.41
N ARG A 14 6.33 4.01 5.08
CA ARG A 14 7.69 4.11 4.55
C ARG A 14 7.65 4.68 3.13
N LEU A 15 8.28 5.82 2.92
CA LEU A 15 8.42 6.46 1.61
C LEU A 15 9.67 5.98 0.88
N SER A 16 10.76 5.76 1.63
CA SER A 16 12.03 5.20 1.16
C SER A 16 12.77 4.53 2.31
N GLU A 17 14.00 4.10 2.09
CA GLU A 17 14.88 3.63 3.17
C GLU A 17 15.19 4.75 4.19
N ASN A 18 15.20 6.00 3.72
CA ASN A 18 15.58 7.15 4.52
C ASN A 18 14.40 7.98 5.02
N TYR A 19 13.17 7.74 4.54
CA TYR A 19 12.05 8.62 4.82
C TYR A 19 10.77 7.86 5.19
N VAL A 20 10.10 8.38 6.21
CA VAL A 20 8.75 7.98 6.62
C VAL A 20 7.79 9.15 6.40
N GLY A 21 6.64 8.86 5.82
CA GLY A 21 5.53 9.80 5.68
C GLY A 21 4.51 9.61 6.80
N LEU A 22 4.18 10.68 7.48
CA LEU A 22 3.13 10.76 8.49
C LEU A 22 1.97 11.58 7.93
N THR A 23 0.81 10.97 7.77
CA THR A 23 -0.38 11.63 7.21
C THR A 23 -1.26 12.16 8.32
N ALA A 24 -1.43 13.48 8.37
CA ALA A 24 -2.43 14.17 9.17
C ALA A 24 -3.68 14.48 8.33
N GLU A 25 -4.71 15.05 8.93
CA GLU A 25 -5.97 15.41 8.24
C GLU A 25 -5.76 16.30 7.00
N LYS A 26 -4.79 17.21 7.06
CA LYS A 26 -4.58 18.24 6.02
C LYS A 26 -3.17 18.27 5.44
N THR A 27 -2.23 17.56 6.02
CA THR A 27 -0.81 17.63 5.63
C THR A 27 -0.15 16.27 5.65
N ILE A 28 0.93 16.15 4.90
CA ILE A 28 1.91 15.07 5.03
C ILE A 28 3.15 15.66 5.66
N LYS A 29 3.65 15.04 6.72
CA LYS A 29 4.98 15.29 7.26
C LYS A 29 5.92 14.18 6.80
N VAL A 30 7.11 14.54 6.38
CA VAL A 30 8.17 13.58 6.06
C VAL A 30 9.25 13.68 7.12
N VAL A 31 9.60 12.55 7.69
CA VAL A 31 10.58 12.41 8.76
C VAL A 31 11.76 11.58 8.25
N SER A 32 12.97 12.01 8.57
CA SER A 32 14.19 11.22 8.31
C SER A 32 14.23 10.01 9.23
N CYS A 33 14.45 8.83 8.67
CA CYS A 33 14.60 7.60 9.43
C CYS A 33 15.86 7.60 10.32
N ASP A 34 16.91 8.31 9.92
CA ASP A 34 18.19 8.32 10.65
C ASP A 34 18.22 9.31 11.79
N ALA A 35 17.72 10.52 11.55
CA ALA A 35 17.76 11.61 12.53
C ALA A 35 16.47 11.70 13.38
N GLY A 36 15.38 11.09 12.95
CA GLY A 36 14.08 11.31 13.56
C GLY A 36 13.52 12.73 13.36
N GLU A 37 14.17 13.52 12.52
CA GLU A 37 13.85 14.93 12.31
C GLU A 37 12.84 15.11 11.18
N GLU A 38 11.95 16.09 11.32
CA GLU A 38 11.06 16.54 10.27
C GLU A 38 11.87 17.23 9.16
N VAL A 39 11.82 16.67 7.95
CA VAL A 39 12.54 17.21 6.79
C VAL A 39 11.62 17.96 5.82
N PHE A 40 10.31 17.74 5.91
CA PHE A 40 9.34 18.37 5.02
C PHE A 40 7.92 18.31 5.57
N VAL A 41 7.15 19.38 5.31
CA VAL A 41 5.69 19.43 5.51
C VAL A 41 5.02 19.93 4.24
N SER A 42 4.02 19.20 3.76
CA SER A 42 3.26 19.58 2.56
C SER A 42 2.36 20.81 2.81
N ASP A 43 1.95 21.45 1.71
CA ASP A 43 0.82 22.39 1.73
C ASP A 43 -0.46 21.69 2.23
N LYS A 44 -1.37 22.50 2.79
CA LYS A 44 -2.65 21.99 3.29
C LYS A 44 -3.55 21.52 2.15
N LEU A 45 -4.06 20.30 2.28
CA LEU A 45 -5.06 19.72 1.40
C LEU A 45 -6.06 18.94 2.26
N SER A 46 -7.33 19.35 2.26
CA SER A 46 -8.37 18.71 3.11
C SER A 46 -8.52 17.23 2.78
N ASN A 47 -8.76 16.41 3.80
CA ASN A 47 -8.92 14.96 3.68
C ASN A 47 -7.72 14.29 3.03
N MET A 48 -6.53 14.65 3.48
CA MET A 48 -5.27 14.02 3.03
C MET A 48 -5.34 12.50 3.31
N CYS A 49 -5.03 11.70 2.31
CA CYS A 49 -5.10 10.25 2.45
C CYS A 49 -3.76 9.54 2.27
N GLY A 50 -2.75 10.21 1.74
CA GLY A 50 -1.43 9.61 1.63
C GLY A 50 -0.44 10.34 0.76
N ALA A 51 0.75 9.77 0.71
CA ALA A 51 1.80 10.19 -0.21
C ALA A 51 2.56 9.00 -0.76
N THR A 52 3.18 9.22 -1.90
CA THR A 52 4.13 8.28 -2.50
C THR A 52 5.36 9.04 -2.98
N TYR A 53 6.50 8.37 -3.00
CA TYR A 53 7.78 8.98 -3.28
C TYR A 53 8.53 8.21 -4.36
N ASN A 54 9.06 8.95 -5.33
CA ASN A 54 9.97 8.41 -6.33
C ASN A 54 11.40 8.68 -5.90
N GLU A 55 12.11 7.63 -5.50
CA GLU A 55 13.46 7.74 -4.99
C GLU A 55 14.49 8.17 -6.07
N LYS A 56 14.27 7.79 -7.33
CA LYS A 56 15.15 8.17 -8.45
C LYS A 56 15.08 9.67 -8.75
N THR A 57 13.88 10.23 -8.81
CA THR A 57 13.65 11.64 -9.17
C THR A 57 13.49 12.54 -7.96
N LYS A 58 13.47 11.98 -6.73
CA LYS A 58 13.27 12.69 -5.46
C LYS A 58 11.94 13.47 -5.41
N LYS A 59 10.92 12.99 -6.14
CA LYS A 59 9.60 13.60 -6.19
C LYS A 59 8.64 12.94 -5.20
N LEU A 60 7.90 13.76 -4.46
CA LEU A 60 6.85 13.36 -3.53
C LEU A 60 5.49 13.79 -4.10
N LEU A 61 4.57 12.85 -4.27
CA LEU A 61 3.18 13.12 -4.62
C LEU A 61 2.33 12.93 -3.36
N ALA A 62 1.75 14.00 -2.85
CA ALA A 62 0.82 14.01 -1.73
C ALA A 62 -0.60 14.27 -2.27
N TYR A 63 -1.60 13.48 -1.83
CA TYR A 63 -2.94 13.52 -2.40
C TYR A 63 -4.04 13.24 -1.37
N ASN A 64 -5.27 13.57 -1.74
CA ASN A 64 -6.45 13.46 -0.89
C ASN A 64 -7.52 12.52 -1.47
N THR A 65 -8.51 12.20 -0.64
CA THR A 65 -9.64 11.34 -1.00
C THR A 65 -10.55 11.92 -2.10
N SER A 66 -10.45 13.23 -2.38
CA SER A 66 -11.20 13.87 -3.47
C SER A 66 -10.47 13.83 -4.83
N GLY A 67 -9.32 13.16 -4.90
CA GLY A 67 -8.52 13.03 -6.12
C GLY A 67 -7.69 14.26 -6.46
N TYR A 68 -7.41 15.15 -5.52
CA TYR A 68 -6.46 16.24 -5.71
C TYR A 68 -5.10 15.89 -5.15
N ALA A 69 -4.05 16.39 -5.81
CA ALA A 69 -2.67 16.15 -5.42
C ALA A 69 -1.78 17.38 -5.55
N TYR A 70 -0.69 17.37 -4.77
CA TYR A 70 0.45 18.25 -4.93
C TYR A 70 1.70 17.43 -5.19
N LEU A 71 2.54 17.92 -6.09
CA LEU A 71 3.84 17.32 -6.42
C LEU A 71 4.96 18.22 -5.94
N TYR A 72 5.90 17.63 -5.19
CA TYR A 72 7.03 18.34 -4.59
C TYR A 72 8.37 17.73 -5.02
N GLN A 73 9.39 18.57 -5.09
CA GLN A 73 10.78 18.12 -5.02
C GLN A 73 11.16 18.04 -3.54
N LEU A 74 11.41 16.83 -3.03
CA LEU A 74 11.63 16.66 -1.59
C LEU A 74 12.94 17.29 -1.11
N SER A 75 13.96 17.39 -1.97
CA SER A 75 15.28 17.91 -1.61
C SER A 75 15.31 19.39 -1.19
N ASP A 76 14.37 20.19 -1.71
CA ASP A 76 14.26 21.63 -1.43
C ASP A 76 12.85 22.04 -0.98
N GLY A 77 11.94 21.08 -0.84
CA GLY A 77 10.56 21.31 -0.44
C GLY A 77 9.68 22.04 -1.46
N LYS A 78 10.22 22.30 -2.68
CA LYS A 78 9.52 23.10 -3.69
C LYS A 78 8.38 22.35 -4.32
N ARG A 79 7.21 22.99 -4.37
CA ARG A 79 6.10 22.52 -5.17
C ARG A 79 6.40 22.70 -6.65
N LEU A 80 6.34 21.60 -7.43
CA LEU A 80 6.73 21.55 -8.83
C LEU A 80 5.63 22.00 -9.78
N LEU A 81 4.36 21.73 -9.42
CA LEU A 81 3.21 21.97 -10.25
C LEU A 81 2.07 22.64 -9.48
N PRO A 82 1.13 23.33 -10.14
CA PRO A 82 -0.16 23.68 -9.53
C PRO A 82 -0.88 22.46 -8.98
N LYS A 83 -1.98 22.67 -8.26
CA LYS A 83 -2.83 21.57 -7.77
C LYS A 83 -3.29 20.69 -8.93
N ILE A 84 -2.99 19.40 -8.88
CA ILE A 84 -3.32 18.41 -9.90
C ILE A 84 -4.65 17.76 -9.55
N TYR A 85 -5.49 17.48 -10.54
CA TYR A 85 -6.68 16.65 -10.38
C TYR A 85 -6.43 15.28 -10.99
N LEU A 86 -6.36 14.25 -10.16
CA LEU A 86 -6.06 12.86 -10.54
C LEU A 86 -7.22 12.15 -11.27
N LYS A 87 -8.40 12.77 -11.36
CA LYS A 87 -9.61 12.21 -12.01
C LYS A 87 -10.15 10.93 -11.34
N GLU A 88 -9.55 10.53 -10.23
CA GLU A 88 -9.96 9.38 -9.44
C GLU A 88 -9.85 9.71 -7.95
N PRO A 89 -10.93 9.60 -7.17
CA PRO A 89 -10.87 9.64 -5.73
C PRO A 89 -10.30 8.31 -5.18
N ASP A 90 -9.90 8.33 -3.93
CA ASP A 90 -9.49 7.12 -3.18
C ASP A 90 -8.36 6.32 -3.83
N VAL A 91 -7.36 7.01 -4.37
CA VAL A 91 -6.13 6.36 -4.85
C VAL A 91 -5.30 5.89 -3.65
N TRP A 92 -4.94 4.62 -3.64
CA TRP A 92 -4.15 4.03 -2.56
C TRP A 92 -2.65 4.14 -2.84
N PRO A 93 -1.82 4.58 -1.87
CA PRO A 93 -0.38 4.74 -2.07
C PRO A 93 0.32 3.49 -2.59
N GLU A 94 -0.11 2.31 -2.12
CA GLU A 94 0.46 1.02 -2.48
C GLU A 94 0.22 0.67 -3.95
N GLN A 95 -0.76 1.32 -4.56
CA GLN A 95 -1.18 1.10 -5.94
C GLN A 95 -0.67 2.20 -6.89
N ILE A 96 0.24 3.05 -6.46
CA ILE A 96 0.90 4.02 -7.34
C ILE A 96 2.25 3.44 -7.78
N ILE A 97 2.41 3.28 -9.09
CA ILE A 97 3.65 2.82 -9.72
C ILE A 97 4.38 4.02 -10.30
N TRP A 98 5.67 4.13 -10.03
CA TRP A 98 6.54 5.18 -10.55
C TRP A 98 7.53 4.64 -11.56
N GLU A 99 7.71 5.35 -12.67
CA GLU A 99 8.83 5.19 -13.59
C GLU A 99 9.23 6.56 -14.16
N GLU A 100 10.41 7.03 -13.81
CA GLU A 100 10.93 8.35 -14.17
C GLU A 100 9.93 9.50 -13.93
N ASP A 101 9.40 10.09 -14.99
CA ASP A 101 8.47 11.22 -14.93
C ASP A 101 7.00 10.82 -15.02
N PHE A 102 6.72 9.53 -14.95
CA PHE A 102 5.36 9.03 -15.00
C PHE A 102 4.98 8.30 -13.73
N CYS A 103 3.73 8.40 -13.34
CA CYS A 103 3.15 7.50 -12.37
C CYS A 103 1.77 7.00 -12.83
N TRP A 104 1.51 5.73 -12.56
CA TRP A 104 0.26 5.07 -12.89
C TRP A 104 -0.48 4.69 -11.62
N TYR A 105 -1.80 4.77 -11.70
CA TYR A 105 -2.70 4.37 -10.62
C TYR A 105 -4.01 3.83 -11.18
N PRO A 106 -4.67 2.91 -10.45
CA PRO A 106 -5.90 2.30 -10.92
C PRO A 106 -7.09 3.23 -10.70
N SER A 107 -8.06 3.12 -11.61
CA SER A 107 -9.44 3.49 -11.39
C SER A 107 -10.27 2.22 -11.33
N TYR A 108 -10.95 2.01 -10.23
CA TYR A 108 -11.77 0.82 -10.03
C TYR A 108 -12.72 0.52 -11.20
N ARG A 109 -13.33 1.57 -11.80
CA ARG A 109 -14.36 1.42 -12.84
C ARG A 109 -13.88 1.67 -14.26
N LYS A 110 -12.76 2.35 -14.44
CA LYS A 110 -12.36 2.88 -15.75
C LYS A 110 -11.15 2.15 -16.34
N GLY A 111 -10.14 1.85 -15.53
CA GLY A 111 -8.89 1.25 -15.99
C GLY A 111 -7.67 1.84 -15.31
N ILE A 112 -6.64 2.19 -16.05
CA ILE A 112 -5.39 2.74 -15.52
C ILE A 112 -5.20 4.17 -16.00
N TYR A 113 -5.02 5.09 -15.06
CA TYR A 113 -4.59 6.45 -15.31
C TYR A 113 -3.07 6.58 -15.25
N ARG A 114 -2.55 7.51 -16.03
CA ARG A 114 -1.16 7.97 -16.01
C ARG A 114 -1.12 9.46 -15.70
N LEU A 115 -0.26 9.86 -14.78
CA LEU A 115 0.13 11.25 -14.52
C LEU A 115 1.53 11.48 -15.10
N ASN A 116 1.66 12.48 -15.96
CA ASN A 116 2.95 13.03 -16.34
C ASN A 116 3.38 14.07 -15.30
N THR A 117 4.44 13.79 -14.55
CA THR A 117 4.92 14.64 -13.45
C THR A 117 5.71 15.87 -13.90
N ARG A 118 5.98 16.03 -15.20
CA ARG A 118 6.54 17.27 -15.76
C ARG A 118 5.46 18.27 -16.08
N THR A 119 4.36 17.80 -16.65
CA THR A 119 3.28 18.67 -17.16
C THR A 119 2.07 18.77 -16.25
N GLY A 120 1.86 17.76 -15.38
CA GLY A 120 0.65 17.61 -14.57
C GLY A 120 -0.52 17.02 -15.34
N GLU A 121 -0.31 16.60 -16.59
CA GLU A 121 -1.35 16.00 -17.42
C GLU A 121 -1.73 14.60 -16.90
N VAL A 122 -3.05 14.38 -16.81
CA VAL A 122 -3.62 13.10 -16.36
C VAL A 122 -4.46 12.52 -17.49
N GLU A 123 -4.17 11.28 -17.88
CA GLU A 123 -4.89 10.58 -18.96
C GLU A 123 -5.24 9.14 -18.60
N LEU A 124 -6.30 8.60 -19.19
CA LEU A 124 -6.69 7.21 -19.09
C LEU A 124 -5.97 6.41 -20.19
N VAL A 125 -4.87 5.74 -19.83
CA VAL A 125 -4.00 5.02 -20.80
C VAL A 125 -4.44 3.59 -21.07
N VAL A 126 -5.11 2.94 -20.11
CA VAL A 126 -5.69 1.61 -20.29
C VAL A 126 -7.16 1.64 -19.92
N LYS A 127 -8.04 1.28 -20.85
CA LYS A 127 -9.47 1.13 -20.62
C LYS A 127 -9.85 -0.34 -20.56
N ILE A 128 -10.37 -0.79 -19.41
CA ILE A 128 -10.82 -2.17 -19.19
C ILE A 128 -12.35 -2.19 -19.18
N LYS A 129 -12.94 -2.87 -20.16
CA LYS A 129 -14.39 -2.98 -20.30
C LYS A 129 -14.91 -4.27 -19.64
N GLY A 130 -16.05 -4.20 -18.96
CA GLY A 130 -16.70 -5.38 -18.38
C GLY A 130 -16.09 -5.88 -17.06
N GLU A 131 -15.01 -5.27 -16.61
CA GLU A 131 -14.30 -5.64 -15.39
C GLU A 131 -14.03 -4.40 -14.52
N ASN A 132 -13.79 -4.63 -13.24
CA ASN A 132 -13.32 -3.62 -12.30
C ASN A 132 -11.85 -3.88 -11.99
N VAL A 133 -11.03 -2.85 -12.05
CA VAL A 133 -9.62 -2.92 -11.62
C VAL A 133 -9.60 -2.93 -10.09
N THR A 134 -9.00 -3.97 -9.51
CA THR A 134 -8.89 -4.08 -8.06
C THR A 134 -7.52 -3.65 -7.56
N HIS A 135 -6.47 -4.08 -8.25
CA HIS A 135 -5.09 -3.82 -7.84
C HIS A 135 -4.17 -3.68 -9.03
N ILE A 136 -3.10 -2.93 -8.85
CA ILE A 136 -1.95 -2.92 -9.75
C ILE A 136 -0.66 -3.08 -8.97
N ILE A 137 0.30 -3.78 -9.53
CA ILE A 137 1.66 -3.92 -8.98
C ILE A 137 2.70 -3.83 -10.08
N GLN A 138 3.89 -3.39 -9.71
CA GLN A 138 5.04 -3.45 -10.59
C GLN A 138 5.81 -4.75 -10.34
N ASP A 139 6.09 -5.48 -11.41
CA ASP A 139 6.98 -6.62 -11.42
C ASP A 139 8.08 -6.38 -12.46
N LYS A 140 9.25 -5.96 -12.01
CA LYS A 140 10.36 -5.49 -12.85
C LYS A 140 9.91 -4.37 -13.79
N ASN A 141 9.95 -4.61 -15.11
CA ASN A 141 9.51 -3.68 -16.14
C ASN A 141 8.05 -3.89 -16.56
N ASN A 142 7.30 -4.69 -15.83
CA ASN A 142 5.91 -4.96 -16.15
C ASN A 142 4.99 -4.37 -15.08
N MET A 143 3.82 -3.95 -15.52
CA MET A 143 2.68 -3.65 -14.68
C MET A 143 1.72 -4.83 -14.73
N LEU A 144 1.46 -5.44 -13.60
CA LEU A 144 0.41 -6.44 -13.44
C LEU A 144 -0.86 -5.76 -12.95
N VAL A 145 -1.95 -5.96 -13.67
CA VAL A 145 -3.25 -5.37 -13.37
C VAL A 145 -4.21 -6.49 -13.03
N PHE A 146 -4.74 -6.45 -11.82
CA PHE A 146 -5.72 -7.43 -11.35
C PHE A 146 -7.12 -6.85 -11.44
N THR A 147 -8.01 -7.65 -12.00
CA THR A 147 -9.39 -7.25 -12.21
C THR A 147 -10.34 -8.36 -11.76
N ARG A 148 -11.59 -7.99 -11.65
CA ARG A 148 -12.69 -8.92 -11.47
C ARG A 148 -13.84 -8.54 -12.39
N PRO A 149 -14.65 -9.51 -12.85
CA PRO A 149 -15.85 -9.23 -13.63
C PRO A 149 -16.78 -8.24 -12.91
N LYS A 150 -17.42 -7.35 -13.64
CA LYS A 150 -18.51 -6.53 -13.12
C LYS A 150 -19.68 -7.43 -12.85
N THR A 151 -20.12 -7.49 -11.60
CA THR A 151 -21.35 -8.20 -11.21
C THR A 151 -22.49 -7.20 -11.11
N LYS A 152 -23.70 -7.61 -11.49
CA LYS A 152 -24.91 -6.82 -11.28
C LYS A 152 -25.32 -6.79 -9.80
N ASN A 153 -24.97 -7.85 -9.08
CA ASN A 153 -25.26 -8.02 -7.68
C ASN A 153 -23.95 -8.00 -6.86
N ILE A 154 -23.86 -7.10 -5.89
CA ILE A 154 -22.69 -6.99 -5.01
C ILE A 154 -22.51 -8.21 -4.11
N TYR A 155 -23.54 -9.00 -3.92
CA TYR A 155 -23.55 -10.23 -3.10
C TYR A 155 -23.19 -11.49 -3.89
N GLU A 156 -23.02 -11.40 -5.23
CA GLU A 156 -22.56 -12.56 -5.99
C GLU A 156 -21.15 -12.97 -5.59
N PRO A 157 -20.87 -14.28 -5.43
CA PRO A 157 -19.54 -14.76 -5.14
C PRO A 157 -18.53 -14.28 -6.21
N ARG A 158 -17.50 -13.58 -5.78
CA ARG A 158 -16.49 -12.99 -6.67
C ARG A 158 -15.37 -14.00 -6.89
N GLU A 159 -15.63 -14.99 -7.72
CA GLU A 159 -14.80 -16.18 -7.86
C GLU A 159 -13.68 -16.09 -8.89
N LYS A 160 -13.54 -14.94 -9.56
CA LYS A 160 -12.60 -14.85 -10.68
C LYS A 160 -11.72 -13.61 -10.54
N VAL A 161 -10.43 -13.85 -10.39
CA VAL A 161 -9.40 -12.83 -10.55
C VAL A 161 -8.79 -12.97 -11.94
N ILE A 162 -8.73 -11.89 -12.68
CA ILE A 162 -8.15 -11.83 -14.01
C ILE A 162 -6.91 -10.95 -13.90
N LYS A 163 -5.80 -11.43 -14.43
CA LYS A 163 -4.53 -10.72 -14.48
C LYS A 163 -4.22 -10.31 -15.90
N TYR A 164 -3.92 -9.03 -16.08
CA TYR A 164 -3.32 -8.48 -17.28
C TYR A 164 -1.87 -8.14 -17.00
N SER A 165 -1.04 -8.28 -18.01
CA SER A 165 0.34 -7.81 -17.97
C SER A 165 0.55 -6.78 -19.07
N TYR A 166 1.17 -5.66 -18.68
CA TYR A 166 1.60 -4.60 -19.58
C TYR A 166 3.08 -4.33 -19.34
N ARG A 167 3.87 -4.26 -20.40
CA ARG A 167 5.25 -3.80 -20.32
C ARG A 167 5.26 -2.28 -20.23
N ILE A 168 6.03 -1.74 -19.30
CA ILE A 168 6.25 -0.31 -19.15
C ILE A 168 7.40 0.09 -20.07
N GLU A 169 7.12 0.93 -21.05
CA GLU A 169 8.12 1.50 -21.97
C GLU A 169 8.68 2.82 -21.41
N LYS A 170 9.87 3.21 -21.87
CA LYS A 170 10.59 4.40 -21.36
C LYS A 170 9.85 5.72 -21.55
N ASP A 171 9.00 5.81 -22.58
CA ASP A 171 8.15 6.97 -22.87
C ASP A 171 6.86 7.01 -22.02
N GLY A 172 6.71 6.06 -21.11
CA GLY A 172 5.53 5.93 -20.25
C GLY A 172 4.34 5.24 -20.94
N GLU A 173 4.53 4.64 -22.10
CA GLU A 173 3.51 3.81 -22.72
C GLU A 173 3.40 2.45 -22.06
N LEU A 174 2.18 1.89 -22.07
CA LEU A 174 1.89 0.56 -21.58
C LEU A 174 1.60 -0.39 -22.73
N LYS A 175 2.52 -1.30 -23.01
CA LYS A 175 2.38 -2.29 -24.08
C LYS A 175 1.76 -3.57 -23.55
N TYR A 176 0.55 -3.88 -24.01
CA TYR A 176 -0.16 -5.11 -23.64
C TYR A 176 0.66 -6.36 -23.98
N GLN A 177 0.70 -7.32 -23.04
CA GLN A 177 1.39 -8.59 -23.20
C GLN A 177 0.42 -9.76 -23.20
N TYR A 178 -0.33 -9.94 -22.10
CA TYR A 178 -1.29 -11.04 -21.97
C TYR A 178 -2.42 -10.74 -20.99
N ARG A 179 -3.44 -11.61 -21.07
CA ARG A 179 -4.55 -11.72 -20.11
C ARG A 179 -4.65 -13.17 -19.67
N LYS A 180 -4.70 -13.41 -18.36
CA LYS A 180 -4.84 -14.74 -17.76
C LYS A 180 -5.85 -14.71 -16.62
N GLN A 181 -6.65 -15.76 -16.47
CA GLN A 181 -7.44 -15.98 -15.27
C GLN A 181 -6.57 -16.68 -14.24
N GLU A 182 -6.57 -16.19 -13.02
CA GLU A 182 -5.86 -16.84 -11.91
C GLU A 182 -6.65 -18.03 -11.41
N GLU A 183 -5.94 -19.12 -11.13
CA GLU A 183 -6.53 -20.39 -10.73
C GLU A 183 -6.34 -20.66 -9.23
N ASP A 184 -5.27 -20.14 -8.64
CA ASP A 184 -4.87 -20.43 -7.27
C ASP A 184 -5.66 -19.65 -6.22
N TYR A 185 -6.19 -18.47 -6.57
CA TYR A 185 -6.96 -17.63 -5.67
C TYR A 185 -8.21 -17.04 -6.31
N CYS A 186 -9.23 -16.78 -5.49
CA CYS A 186 -10.51 -16.27 -5.94
C CYS A 186 -10.73 -14.78 -5.66
N ASN A 187 -9.91 -14.17 -4.81
CA ASN A 187 -9.99 -12.75 -4.50
C ASN A 187 -8.62 -12.26 -4.03
N ILE A 188 -8.25 -11.04 -4.45
CA ILE A 188 -7.12 -10.33 -3.84
C ILE A 188 -7.71 -9.45 -2.74
N CYS A 189 -7.27 -9.69 -1.51
CA CYS A 189 -7.70 -8.92 -0.37
C CYS A 189 -7.00 -7.57 -0.37
N PHE A 190 -5.67 -7.59 -0.50
CA PHE A 190 -4.83 -6.39 -0.57
C PHE A 190 -3.42 -6.73 -1.06
N ILE A 191 -2.62 -5.70 -1.25
CA ILE A 191 -1.20 -5.81 -1.58
C ILE A 191 -0.43 -5.07 -0.51
N ILE A 192 0.59 -5.71 0.03
CA ILE A 192 1.55 -5.11 0.95
C ILE A 192 2.91 -4.99 0.27
N GLU A 193 3.70 -4.07 0.75
CA GLU A 193 5.10 -3.93 0.37
C GLU A 193 5.95 -4.42 1.53
N ASP A 194 6.77 -5.43 1.28
CA ASP A 194 7.71 -5.90 2.30
C ASP A 194 8.88 -4.90 2.47
N VAL A 195 9.71 -5.15 3.46
CA VAL A 195 10.85 -4.28 3.78
C VAL A 195 11.86 -4.14 2.64
N ASP A 196 11.91 -5.11 1.74
CA ASP A 196 12.76 -5.11 0.54
C ASP A 196 12.07 -4.50 -0.69
N ARG A 197 10.95 -3.80 -0.48
CA ARG A 197 10.13 -3.19 -1.55
C ARG A 197 9.48 -4.19 -2.50
N ARG A 198 9.45 -5.47 -2.14
CA ARG A 198 8.72 -6.47 -2.92
C ARG A 198 7.22 -6.37 -2.64
N LYS A 199 6.44 -6.50 -3.68
CA LYS A 199 4.99 -6.53 -3.55
C LYS A 199 4.51 -7.95 -3.24
N ILE A 200 3.76 -8.08 -2.17
CA ILE A 200 3.20 -9.33 -1.70
C ILE A 200 1.68 -9.26 -1.86
N ILE A 201 1.13 -10.23 -2.56
CA ILE A 201 -0.32 -10.34 -2.75
C ILE A 201 -0.89 -11.14 -1.60
N VAL A 202 -1.85 -10.55 -0.90
CA VAL A 202 -2.66 -11.23 0.09
C VAL A 202 -3.99 -11.58 -0.54
N ALA A 203 -4.29 -12.87 -0.64
CA ALA A 203 -5.43 -13.36 -1.39
C ALA A 203 -6.13 -14.52 -0.67
N THR A 204 -7.40 -14.71 -0.99
CA THR A 204 -8.18 -15.87 -0.52
C THR A 204 -8.00 -17.03 -1.48
N SER A 205 -7.58 -18.19 -0.98
CA SER A 205 -7.47 -19.43 -1.76
C SER A 205 -8.83 -19.93 -2.22
N LYS A 206 -8.87 -20.53 -3.41
CA LYS A 206 -10.07 -21.24 -3.88
C LYS A 206 -10.37 -22.51 -3.08
N GLU A 207 -9.33 -23.19 -2.64
CA GLU A 207 -9.46 -24.47 -1.93
C GLU A 207 -9.95 -24.31 -0.49
N LYS A 208 -9.60 -23.18 0.16
CA LYS A 208 -9.92 -22.92 1.58
C LYS A 208 -11.08 -21.95 1.79
N ARG A 209 -12.04 -21.94 0.89
CA ARG A 209 -13.18 -20.99 0.86
C ARG A 209 -14.03 -20.97 2.13
N ILE A 210 -14.15 -22.08 2.80
CA ILE A 210 -15.08 -22.27 3.94
C ILE A 210 -14.44 -21.78 5.25
N GLU A 211 -13.12 -21.84 5.37
CA GLU A 211 -12.40 -21.52 6.60
C GLU A 211 -11.81 -20.09 6.64
N GLY A 212 -11.88 -19.36 5.52
CA GLY A 212 -11.45 -17.96 5.45
C GLY A 212 -9.95 -17.75 5.59
N ASP A 213 -9.14 -18.76 5.35
CA ASP A 213 -7.69 -18.63 5.35
C ASP A 213 -7.23 -17.72 4.21
N THR A 214 -6.34 -16.82 4.52
CA THR A 214 -5.74 -15.90 3.57
C THR A 214 -4.37 -16.42 3.18
N LEU A 215 -4.14 -16.59 1.88
CA LEU A 215 -2.84 -16.98 1.35
C LEU A 215 -2.00 -15.75 1.06
N LEU A 216 -0.74 -15.86 1.41
CA LEU A 216 0.27 -14.89 1.03
C LEU A 216 1.02 -15.41 -0.19
N TYR A 217 0.97 -14.65 -1.28
CA TYR A 217 1.74 -14.92 -2.49
C TYR A 217 2.95 -14.01 -2.49
N CYS A 218 4.13 -14.58 -2.31
CA CYS A 218 5.37 -13.86 -2.54
C CYS A 218 5.71 -13.86 -4.03
N SER A 219 6.43 -12.86 -4.51
CA SER A 219 6.89 -12.76 -5.90
C SER A 219 7.77 -13.93 -6.37
N ASP A 220 8.26 -14.72 -5.44
CA ASP A 220 9.05 -15.95 -5.67
C ASP A 220 8.19 -17.23 -5.75
N GLY A 221 6.85 -17.10 -5.67
CA GLY A 221 5.91 -18.22 -5.78
C GLY A 221 5.68 -19.00 -4.48
N HIS A 222 6.25 -18.58 -3.36
CA HIS A 222 5.97 -19.22 -2.08
C HIS A 222 4.59 -18.83 -1.56
N LEU A 223 3.80 -19.85 -1.23
CA LEU A 223 2.51 -19.70 -0.57
C LEU A 223 2.72 -19.77 0.95
N LEU A 224 2.20 -18.78 1.64
CA LEU A 224 2.21 -18.73 3.09
C LEU A 224 0.78 -18.62 3.59
N ASN A 225 0.43 -19.38 4.62
CA ASN A 225 -0.83 -19.17 5.31
C ASN A 225 -0.65 -18.04 6.32
N ILE A 226 -1.56 -17.07 6.30
CA ILE A 226 -1.59 -16.01 7.31
C ILE A 226 -2.70 -16.37 8.29
N PRO A 227 -2.45 -16.31 9.61
CA PRO A 227 -3.51 -16.37 10.60
C PRO A 227 -4.42 -15.16 10.39
N VAL A 228 -5.64 -15.41 9.92
CA VAL A 228 -6.58 -14.34 9.57
C VAL A 228 -7.15 -13.73 10.83
N ASN A 229 -6.87 -12.46 11.06
CA ASN A 229 -7.58 -11.66 12.04
C ASN A 229 -9.07 -11.64 11.66
N SER A 230 -9.96 -11.82 12.63
CA SER A 230 -11.41 -11.79 12.42
C SER A 230 -11.90 -10.49 11.75
N ARG A 231 -11.21 -9.38 11.95
CA ARG A 231 -11.45 -8.10 11.29
C ARG A 231 -11.22 -8.18 9.78
N TRP A 232 -10.25 -8.96 9.31
CA TRP A 232 -9.97 -9.13 7.86
C TRP A 232 -11.04 -9.99 7.19
N LYS A 233 -11.68 -10.89 7.93
CA LYS A 233 -12.79 -11.75 7.43
C LYS A 233 -14.03 -10.95 7.03
N GLN A 234 -14.25 -9.80 7.66
CA GLN A 234 -15.44 -8.97 7.42
C GLN A 234 -15.34 -8.07 6.19
N GLY A 235 -14.25 -8.15 5.44
CA GLY A 235 -14.06 -7.34 4.22
C GLY A 235 -13.82 -5.87 4.47
N GLU A 236 -13.45 -5.50 5.66
CA GLU A 236 -13.07 -4.15 6.05
C GLU A 236 -11.64 -3.89 5.60
N TRP A 237 -11.49 -3.48 4.37
CA TRP A 237 -10.24 -3.36 3.58
C TRP A 237 -9.23 -2.34 4.11
N TRP A 238 -9.62 -1.44 5.00
CA TRP A 238 -8.73 -0.44 5.61
C TRP A 238 -7.79 -0.99 6.68
N TYR A 239 -7.97 -2.22 7.11
CA TYR A 239 -7.11 -2.87 8.13
C TYR A 239 -5.82 -3.50 7.59
N ASN A 240 -5.52 -3.30 6.30
CA ASN A 240 -4.27 -3.76 5.68
C ASN A 240 -3.01 -3.19 6.31
N ARG A 241 -3.17 -2.09 7.02
CA ARG A 241 -2.09 -1.34 7.65
C ARG A 241 -1.60 -1.99 8.94
N GLU A 242 -2.39 -2.87 9.51
CA GLU A 242 -2.06 -3.62 10.71
C GLU A 242 -1.26 -4.91 10.42
N LEU A 243 -0.72 -5.04 9.21
CA LEU A 243 0.11 -6.18 8.80
C LEU A 243 1.36 -5.70 8.08
N GLN A 244 2.52 -6.14 8.57
CA GLN A 244 3.81 -5.96 7.91
C GLN A 244 4.51 -7.30 7.78
N ILE A 245 5.26 -7.49 6.69
CA ILE A 245 5.99 -8.72 6.43
C ILE A 245 7.42 -8.38 6.02
N SER A 246 8.37 -9.12 6.60
CA SER A 246 9.74 -9.15 6.16
C SER A 246 10.10 -10.56 5.74
N VAL A 247 10.26 -10.78 4.45
CA VAL A 247 10.69 -12.08 3.93
C VAL A 247 12.16 -12.32 4.27
N GLN A 248 13.00 -11.27 4.23
CA GLN A 248 14.41 -11.33 4.58
C GLN A 248 14.61 -11.74 6.04
N ASP A 249 13.92 -11.09 6.98
CA ASP A 249 14.01 -11.37 8.40
C ASP A 249 13.14 -12.56 8.82
N LYS A 250 12.39 -13.13 7.86
CA LYS A 250 11.43 -14.22 8.09
C LYS A 250 10.43 -13.91 9.22
N ARG A 251 9.91 -12.68 9.23
CA ARG A 251 8.98 -12.19 10.25
C ARG A 251 7.69 -11.70 9.65
N MET A 252 6.61 -11.94 10.38
CA MET A 252 5.31 -11.33 10.19
C MET A 252 4.93 -10.56 11.45
N ILE A 253 4.47 -9.33 11.27
CA ILE A 253 4.12 -8.40 12.33
C ILE A 253 2.69 -7.96 12.07
N TYR A 254 1.80 -8.20 13.01
CA TYR A 254 0.38 -7.90 12.85
C TYR A 254 -0.29 -7.59 14.17
N VAL A 255 -1.51 -7.04 14.10
CA VAL A 255 -2.36 -6.84 15.27
C VAL A 255 -3.38 -7.98 15.32
N ASP A 256 -3.45 -8.69 16.44
CA ASP A 256 -4.43 -9.75 16.63
C ASP A 256 -5.85 -9.21 16.91
N GLU A 257 -6.84 -10.10 16.95
CA GLU A 257 -8.24 -9.76 17.22
C GLU A 257 -8.50 -9.11 18.60
N HIS A 258 -7.54 -9.23 19.51
CA HIS A 258 -7.60 -8.64 20.85
C HIS A 258 -6.83 -7.32 20.96
N GLY A 259 -6.24 -6.83 19.84
CA GLY A 259 -5.48 -5.59 19.80
C GLY A 259 -4.05 -5.69 20.29
N TYR A 260 -3.49 -6.90 20.37
CA TYR A 260 -2.08 -7.08 20.68
C TYR A 260 -1.24 -7.03 19.41
N LEU A 261 -0.12 -6.33 19.48
CA LEU A 261 0.95 -6.46 18.49
C LEU A 261 1.59 -7.84 18.65
N CYS A 262 1.56 -8.61 17.57
CA CYS A 262 2.17 -9.92 17.49
C CYS A 262 3.31 -9.91 16.48
N ILE A 263 4.43 -10.48 16.85
CA ILE A 263 5.58 -10.74 15.98
C ILE A 263 5.76 -12.25 15.93
N THR A 264 5.66 -12.81 14.74
CA THR A 264 5.77 -14.25 14.52
C THR A 264 6.86 -14.56 13.49
N GLU A 265 7.36 -15.77 13.54
CA GLU A 265 8.18 -16.31 12.47
C GLU A 265 7.30 -16.61 11.26
N LEU A 266 7.70 -16.14 10.08
CA LEU A 266 6.89 -16.17 8.86
C LEU A 266 6.45 -17.57 8.41
N TYR A 267 7.29 -18.59 8.66
CA TYR A 267 7.05 -19.95 8.15
C TYR A 267 6.55 -20.92 9.21
N THR A 268 6.77 -20.65 10.48
CA THR A 268 6.44 -21.54 11.58
C THR A 268 5.27 -21.05 12.43
N GLU A 269 4.84 -19.81 12.17
CA GLU A 269 3.81 -19.10 12.95
C GLU A 269 4.11 -19.01 14.46
N LYS A 270 5.34 -19.32 14.84
CA LYS A 270 5.77 -19.24 16.23
C LYS A 270 5.77 -17.79 16.70
N ILE A 271 5.03 -17.50 17.76
CA ILE A 271 5.00 -16.18 18.38
C ILE A 271 6.37 -15.90 19.01
N VAL A 272 7.06 -14.88 18.50
CA VAL A 272 8.34 -14.39 19.04
C VAL A 272 8.08 -13.35 20.13
N LYS A 273 7.11 -12.45 19.87
CA LYS A 273 6.74 -11.39 20.82
C LYS A 273 5.25 -11.12 20.73
N ARG A 274 4.63 -10.82 21.86
CA ARG A 274 3.25 -10.36 21.96
C ARG A 274 3.17 -9.26 22.99
N GLU A 275 2.71 -8.08 22.59
CA GLU A 275 2.71 -6.90 23.45
C GLU A 275 1.44 -6.07 23.20
N ARG A 276 0.89 -5.48 24.25
CA ARG A 276 -0.25 -4.60 24.12
C ARG A 276 0.22 -3.17 23.90
N ALA A 277 -0.15 -2.59 22.74
CA ALA A 277 0.14 -1.22 22.38
C ALA A 277 -1.15 -0.42 22.40
N GLY A 278 -1.34 0.41 23.42
CA GLY A 278 -2.49 1.30 23.52
C GLY A 278 -3.85 0.60 23.61
N LYS A 279 -4.93 1.32 23.35
CA LYS A 279 -6.30 0.79 23.30
C LYS A 279 -6.67 0.31 21.89
N TYR A 280 -6.19 1.01 20.88
CA TYR A 280 -6.49 0.72 19.49
C TYR A 280 -5.27 1.08 18.61
N ILE A 281 -4.85 0.13 17.77
CA ILE A 281 -3.78 0.33 16.79
C ILE A 281 -4.44 0.60 15.43
N TYR A 282 -4.03 1.68 14.77
CA TYR A 282 -4.55 2.07 13.45
C TYR A 282 -3.62 1.69 12.32
N ASP A 283 -2.32 1.65 12.62
CA ASP A 283 -1.30 1.41 11.61
C ASP A 283 -0.02 0.91 12.26
N ILE A 284 0.73 0.10 11.53
CA ILE A 284 2.05 -0.36 11.95
C ILE A 284 3.04 -0.20 10.81
N LEU A 285 4.28 0.09 11.14
CA LEU A 285 5.37 0.18 10.18
C LEU A 285 6.60 -0.52 10.73
N TYR A 286 7.11 -1.50 10.01
CA TYR A 286 8.38 -2.14 10.31
C TYR A 286 9.50 -1.52 9.46
N ILE A 287 10.55 -1.07 10.13
CA ILE A 287 11.77 -0.56 9.50
C ILE A 287 12.93 -1.45 9.96
N PRO A 288 13.60 -2.19 9.06
CA PRO A 288 14.76 -3.00 9.41
C PRO A 288 15.82 -2.18 10.16
N ALA A 289 16.46 -2.79 11.14
CA ALA A 289 17.45 -2.18 12.02
C ALA A 289 16.95 -1.06 12.95
N LYS A 290 15.69 -0.61 12.82
CA LYS A 290 15.10 0.42 13.71
C LYS A 290 13.96 -0.11 14.58
N GLY A 291 13.24 -1.11 14.12
CA GLY A 291 12.14 -1.72 14.85
C GLY A 291 10.76 -1.47 14.28
N VAL A 292 9.73 -1.66 15.10
CA VAL A 292 8.32 -1.46 14.71
C VAL A 292 7.82 -0.14 15.29
N PHE A 293 7.21 0.65 14.42
CA PHE A 293 6.48 1.86 14.78
C PHE A 293 4.98 1.56 14.74
N ILE A 294 4.27 2.04 15.74
CA ILE A 294 2.82 1.85 15.90
C ILE A 294 2.15 3.19 15.98
N LEU A 295 1.11 3.36 15.18
CA LEU A 295 0.17 4.45 15.31
C LEU A 295 -1.05 3.98 16.11
N ALA A 296 -1.19 4.47 17.33
CA ALA A 296 -2.29 4.14 18.23
C ALA A 296 -3.25 5.33 18.42
N ASP A 297 -4.32 5.12 19.20
CA ASP A 297 -5.36 6.12 19.46
C ASP A 297 -4.87 7.35 20.25
N ASP A 298 -3.72 7.23 20.92
CA ASP A 298 -3.14 8.27 21.76
C ASP A 298 -1.73 8.74 21.33
N GLY A 299 -1.21 8.24 20.19
CA GLY A 299 0.07 8.68 19.67
C GLY A 299 0.83 7.66 18.83
N VAL A 300 2.08 7.99 18.53
CA VAL A 300 3.01 7.13 17.81
C VAL A 300 4.00 6.53 18.79
N TYR A 301 4.21 5.22 18.71
CA TYR A 301 5.09 4.46 19.58
C TYR A 301 6.18 3.75 18.79
N GLU A 302 7.36 3.63 19.39
CA GLU A 302 8.42 2.76 18.95
C GLU A 302 8.47 1.50 19.82
N VAL A 303 8.55 0.32 19.19
CA VAL A 303 8.72 -0.96 19.86
C VAL A 303 10.18 -1.34 19.82
N ILE A 304 10.85 -1.20 20.96
CA ILE A 304 12.28 -1.47 21.12
C ILE A 304 12.51 -2.97 21.33
N GLY A 305 13.61 -3.50 20.79
CA GLY A 305 14.06 -4.86 21.09
C GLY A 305 13.37 -5.96 20.27
N ILE A 306 13.29 -5.77 18.96
CA ILE A 306 12.85 -6.78 18.00
C ILE A 306 14.05 -7.44 17.33
#